data_56d1ef9a1c4524227ca325b379fd809b
#
_entry.id   56d1ef9a1c4524227ca325b379fd809b
#
_cell.length_a   1.000
_cell.length_b   1.000
_cell.length_c   1.000
_cell.angle_alpha   90.00
_cell.angle_beta   90.00
_cell.angle_gamma   90.00
#
_symmetry.space_group_name_H-M   'P 1'
#
loop_
_entity.id
_entity.type
_entity.pdbx_description
1 polymer ?
#
loop_
_entity_poly.entity_id
_entity_poly.type
_entity_poly.pdbx_seq_one_letter_code
_entity_poly.pdbx_strand_id
1 'polypeptide(L)'
;MYKIVFFDIDGTLVNEEKQVPASTVTAIHQLKQQGIEPVIATGRAPYFIKPLAEQLGIDSYVCMNGGYAVYRGEPLYRRIIAKSSIEALVKLAAKHKHSLVFEGEHQFFTDTEDHPFVTGSVSSLKVDLPGYDPDFWKTNDIYQIFLHCEDADEHLYEEIQSEFKLIRWHQHAIDVLPAGGSKAQGIAALLELVGLKPEDAVAFGDGLNDMEMLSYVGMGIAMGNSHKDLLPYADHVTTHVDEDGVRNGLITAGLL
;
A
#
# COMPACT_ATOMS: atom_id res chain seq x y z
N MET A 1 17.93 -15.71 10.80
CA MET A 1 18.38 -15.25 9.45
C MET A 1 17.14 -14.87 8.68
N TYR A 2 17.08 -13.65 8.16
CA TYR A 2 15.90 -13.15 7.43
C TYR A 2 15.69 -13.93 6.13
N LYS A 3 14.43 -14.15 5.76
CA LYS A 3 14.01 -14.97 4.61
C LYS A 3 13.15 -14.20 3.62
N ILE A 4 12.58 -13.06 4.06
CA ILE A 4 11.63 -12.26 3.30
C ILE A 4 11.84 -10.77 3.62
N VAL A 5 11.74 -9.91 2.60
CA VAL A 5 11.90 -8.46 2.77
C VAL A 5 10.73 -7.75 2.11
N PHE A 6 10.03 -6.93 2.88
CA PHE A 6 8.92 -6.10 2.42
C PHE A 6 9.40 -4.70 2.08
N PHE A 7 8.97 -4.18 0.95
CA PHE A 7 9.33 -2.84 0.49
C PHE A 7 8.07 -2.03 0.17
N ASP A 8 7.97 -0.85 0.74
CA ASP A 8 7.04 0.14 0.19
C ASP A 8 7.50 0.62 -1.19
N ILE A 9 6.65 1.32 -1.91
CA ILE A 9 6.94 1.81 -3.27
C ILE A 9 7.43 3.26 -3.25
N ASP A 10 6.53 4.18 -2.90
CA ASP A 10 6.72 5.61 -3.09
C ASP A 10 7.66 6.18 -2.03
N GLY A 11 8.83 6.68 -2.41
CA GLY A 11 9.87 7.12 -1.47
C GLY A 11 10.76 5.99 -0.93
N THR A 12 10.50 4.73 -1.30
CA THR A 12 11.28 3.55 -0.89
C THR A 12 11.89 2.84 -2.10
N LEU A 13 11.08 2.17 -2.94
CA LEU A 13 11.55 1.54 -4.18
C LEU A 13 11.71 2.53 -5.32
N VAL A 14 10.88 3.57 -5.36
CA VAL A 14 10.93 4.63 -6.38
C VAL A 14 11.10 5.99 -5.73
N ASN A 15 11.82 6.87 -6.40
CA ASN A 15 12.03 8.27 -6.00
C ASN A 15 10.85 9.18 -6.41
N GLU A 16 10.98 10.49 -6.21
CA GLU A 16 9.93 11.48 -6.55
C GLU A 16 9.61 11.49 -8.05
N GLU A 17 10.57 11.22 -8.93
CA GLU A 17 10.39 11.09 -10.37
C GLU A 17 9.72 9.77 -10.78
N LYS A 18 9.39 8.89 -9.80
CA LYS A 18 8.87 7.53 -10.00
C LYS A 18 9.83 6.61 -10.75
N GLN A 19 11.13 6.81 -10.54
CA GLN A 19 12.20 5.99 -11.08
C GLN A 19 12.79 5.09 -9.99
N VAL A 20 13.09 3.84 -10.34
CA VAL A 20 13.81 2.92 -9.45
C VAL A 20 15.30 3.17 -9.56
N PRO A 21 16.02 3.51 -8.48
CA PRO A 21 17.48 3.63 -8.51
C PRO A 21 18.16 2.34 -8.97
N ALA A 22 19.22 2.44 -9.77
CA ALA A 22 19.92 1.26 -10.31
C ALA A 22 20.50 0.35 -9.22
N SER A 23 20.92 0.93 -8.09
CA SER A 23 21.38 0.20 -6.91
C SER A 23 20.26 -0.64 -6.27
N THR A 24 19.03 -0.12 -6.24
CA THR A 24 17.84 -0.85 -5.76
C THR A 24 17.54 -2.06 -6.64
N VAL A 25 17.54 -1.88 -7.98
CA VAL A 25 17.36 -3.02 -8.91
C VAL A 25 18.40 -4.11 -8.67
N THR A 26 19.68 -3.71 -8.54
CA THR A 26 20.77 -4.64 -8.28
C THR A 26 20.60 -5.37 -6.94
N ALA A 27 20.23 -4.63 -5.90
CA ALA A 27 20.04 -5.18 -4.54
C ALA A 27 18.89 -6.20 -4.49
N ILE A 28 17.76 -5.91 -5.15
CA ILE A 28 16.62 -6.86 -5.26
C ILE A 28 17.05 -8.17 -5.97
N HIS A 29 17.82 -8.07 -7.06
CA HIS A 29 18.36 -9.25 -7.75
C HIS A 29 19.29 -10.06 -6.86
N GLN A 30 20.15 -9.40 -6.07
CA GLN A 30 21.06 -10.09 -5.13
C GLN A 30 20.29 -10.81 -4.02
N LEU A 31 19.23 -10.22 -3.47
CA LEU A 31 18.34 -10.90 -2.51
C LEU A 31 17.78 -12.20 -3.09
N LYS A 32 17.24 -12.14 -4.30
CA LYS A 32 16.67 -13.32 -4.98
C LYS A 32 17.72 -14.41 -5.22
N GLN A 33 18.94 -14.04 -5.60
CA GLN A 33 20.06 -15.01 -5.76
C GLN A 33 20.44 -15.70 -4.45
N GLN A 34 20.23 -15.05 -3.31
CA GLN A 34 20.45 -15.63 -1.98
C GLN A 34 19.25 -16.43 -1.46
N GLY A 35 18.17 -16.53 -2.25
CA GLY A 35 16.94 -17.22 -1.85
C GLY A 35 16.06 -16.44 -0.86
N ILE A 36 16.30 -15.12 -0.73
CA ILE A 36 15.49 -14.22 0.09
C ILE A 36 14.37 -13.66 -0.78
N GLU A 37 13.14 -13.74 -0.31
CA GLU A 37 11.95 -13.31 -1.04
C GLU A 37 11.73 -11.80 -0.94
N PRO A 38 11.83 -11.01 -2.04
CA PRO A 38 11.41 -9.61 -2.03
C PRO A 38 9.90 -9.52 -2.25
N VAL A 39 9.23 -8.70 -1.46
CA VAL A 39 7.77 -8.49 -1.50
C VAL A 39 7.47 -7.00 -1.55
N ILE A 40 6.61 -6.56 -2.45
CA ILE A 40 6.10 -5.18 -2.45
C ILE A 40 4.99 -5.08 -1.41
N ALA A 41 5.01 -4.04 -0.55
CA ALA A 41 3.97 -3.76 0.45
C ALA A 41 3.44 -2.33 0.30
N THR A 42 2.26 -2.15 -0.27
CA THR A 42 1.79 -0.84 -0.75
C THR A 42 0.31 -0.60 -0.52
N GLY A 43 -0.10 0.69 -0.50
CA GLY A 43 -1.51 1.09 -0.61
C GLY A 43 -2.08 0.93 -2.02
N ARG A 44 -1.23 0.79 -3.04
CA ARG A 44 -1.66 0.67 -4.44
C ARG A 44 -2.33 -0.67 -4.72
N ALA A 45 -3.26 -0.69 -5.68
CA ALA A 45 -3.87 -1.92 -6.19
C ALA A 45 -2.89 -2.74 -7.06
N PRO A 46 -3.10 -4.07 -7.23
CA PRO A 46 -2.20 -4.94 -7.99
C PRO A 46 -1.97 -4.48 -9.43
N TYR A 47 -2.99 -3.99 -10.09
CA TYR A 47 -2.90 -3.52 -11.49
C TYR A 47 -2.07 -2.22 -11.63
N PHE A 48 -1.93 -1.42 -10.57
CA PHE A 48 -1.08 -0.22 -10.58
C PHE A 48 0.41 -0.53 -10.39
N ILE A 49 0.73 -1.64 -9.73
CA ILE A 49 2.12 -2.00 -9.45
C ILE A 49 2.74 -2.93 -10.49
N LYS A 50 1.93 -3.50 -11.39
CA LYS A 50 2.37 -4.52 -12.35
C LYS A 50 3.62 -4.14 -13.14
N PRO A 51 3.73 -2.93 -13.74
CA PRO A 51 4.95 -2.54 -14.48
C PRO A 51 6.21 -2.52 -13.60
N LEU A 52 6.09 -2.03 -12.36
CA LEU A 52 7.19 -1.99 -11.39
C LEU A 52 7.58 -3.41 -10.94
N ALA A 53 6.60 -4.25 -10.63
CA ALA A 53 6.81 -5.63 -10.22
C ALA A 53 7.52 -6.43 -11.33
N GLU A 54 7.12 -6.26 -12.59
CA GLU A 54 7.78 -6.85 -13.75
C GLU A 54 9.21 -6.35 -13.93
N GLN A 55 9.45 -5.03 -13.79
CA GLN A 55 10.78 -4.42 -13.87
C GLN A 55 11.75 -5.00 -12.83
N LEU A 56 11.28 -5.22 -11.60
CA LEU A 56 12.07 -5.75 -10.49
C LEU A 56 12.09 -7.29 -10.44
N GLY A 57 11.27 -7.95 -11.27
CA GLY A 57 11.08 -9.39 -11.24
C GLY A 57 10.48 -9.88 -9.92
N ILE A 58 9.63 -9.09 -9.28
CA ILE A 58 8.92 -9.42 -8.03
C ILE A 58 7.53 -9.94 -8.39
N ASP A 59 7.18 -11.11 -7.87
CA ASP A 59 5.89 -11.77 -8.06
C ASP A 59 5.13 -12.00 -6.73
N SER A 60 5.64 -11.41 -5.66
CA SER A 60 5.04 -11.44 -4.32
C SER A 60 4.71 -10.01 -3.87
N TYR A 61 3.48 -9.77 -3.40
CA TYR A 61 3.07 -8.44 -2.98
C TYR A 61 1.92 -8.44 -1.98
N VAL A 62 1.88 -7.41 -1.14
CA VAL A 62 0.78 -7.04 -0.24
C VAL A 62 0.28 -5.67 -0.70
N CYS A 63 -0.91 -5.64 -1.28
CA CYS A 63 -1.54 -4.47 -1.92
C CYS A 63 -2.74 -3.94 -1.13
N MET A 64 -3.25 -2.77 -1.53
CA MET A 64 -4.45 -2.14 -0.96
C MET A 64 -4.34 -2.05 0.58
N ASN A 65 -3.19 -1.52 1.06
CA ASN A 65 -2.89 -1.40 2.49
C ASN A 65 -3.15 -2.70 3.29
N GLY A 66 -2.80 -3.86 2.71
CA GLY A 66 -2.95 -5.15 3.35
C GLY A 66 -4.26 -5.88 3.06
N GLY A 67 -5.10 -5.35 2.18
CA GLY A 67 -6.37 -5.98 1.78
C GLY A 67 -6.20 -7.18 0.85
N TYR A 68 -5.07 -7.26 0.13
CA TYR A 68 -4.82 -8.31 -0.85
C TYR A 68 -3.36 -8.74 -0.84
N ALA A 69 -3.10 -10.05 -0.74
CA ALA A 69 -1.73 -10.55 -0.79
C ALA A 69 -1.56 -11.72 -1.76
N VAL A 70 -0.45 -11.65 -2.50
CA VAL A 70 0.01 -12.64 -3.47
C VAL A 70 1.42 -13.09 -3.07
N TYR A 71 1.70 -14.37 -3.16
CA TYR A 71 3.01 -14.93 -2.94
C TYR A 71 3.41 -15.81 -4.11
N ARG A 72 4.52 -15.45 -4.78
CA ARG A 72 5.03 -16.15 -5.97
C ARG A 72 3.98 -16.34 -7.06
N GLY A 73 3.21 -15.28 -7.33
CA GLY A 73 2.16 -15.26 -8.33
C GLY A 73 0.82 -15.86 -7.91
N GLU A 74 0.73 -16.49 -6.73
CA GLU A 74 -0.49 -17.12 -6.24
C GLU A 74 -1.20 -16.24 -5.21
N PRO A 75 -2.48 -15.87 -5.42
CA PRO A 75 -3.27 -15.13 -4.44
C PRO A 75 -3.53 -15.98 -3.19
N LEU A 76 -3.03 -15.51 -2.02
CA LEU A 76 -3.16 -16.24 -0.76
C LEU A 76 -4.13 -15.60 0.24
N TYR A 77 -4.27 -14.26 0.21
CA TYR A 77 -5.08 -13.56 1.20
C TYR A 77 -5.96 -12.50 0.55
N ARG A 78 -7.21 -12.43 0.99
CA ARG A 78 -8.20 -11.44 0.56
C ARG A 78 -9.01 -10.95 1.75
N ARG A 79 -9.07 -9.62 1.92
CA ARG A 79 -9.89 -8.95 2.92
C ARG A 79 -10.80 -7.95 2.22
N ILE A 80 -12.01 -8.37 1.97
CA ILE A 80 -13.02 -7.57 1.31
C ILE A 80 -13.77 -6.67 2.31
N ILE A 81 -14.24 -5.53 1.85
CA ILE A 81 -15.15 -4.66 2.60
C ILE A 81 -16.57 -5.24 2.51
N ALA A 82 -17.28 -5.33 3.64
CA ALA A 82 -18.65 -5.81 3.67
C ALA A 82 -19.57 -4.91 2.84
N LYS A 83 -20.45 -5.50 2.05
CA LYS A 83 -21.39 -4.74 1.18
C LYS A 83 -22.28 -3.78 1.98
N SER A 84 -22.70 -4.14 3.19
CA SER A 84 -23.48 -3.28 4.07
C SER A 84 -22.71 -2.02 4.47
N SER A 85 -21.41 -2.15 4.75
CA SER A 85 -20.54 -1.03 5.11
C SER A 85 -20.31 -0.13 3.89
N ILE A 86 -20.12 -0.70 2.69
CA ILE A 86 -20.01 0.07 1.45
C ILE A 86 -21.31 0.85 1.19
N GLU A 87 -22.48 0.22 1.38
CA GLU A 87 -23.77 0.89 1.19
C GLU A 87 -23.95 2.08 2.15
N ALA A 88 -23.50 1.96 3.41
CA ALA A 88 -23.52 3.04 4.39
C ALA A 88 -22.60 4.19 3.94
N LEU A 89 -21.38 3.90 3.51
CA LEU A 89 -20.42 4.88 3.00
C LEU A 89 -20.96 5.59 1.74
N VAL A 90 -21.53 4.87 0.79
CA VAL A 90 -22.13 5.43 -0.44
C VAL A 90 -23.25 6.43 -0.11
N LYS A 91 -24.14 6.08 0.83
CA LYS A 91 -25.22 6.98 1.28
C LYS A 91 -24.67 8.24 1.93
N LEU A 92 -23.62 8.09 2.76
CA LEU A 92 -23.00 9.21 3.45
C LEU A 92 -22.25 10.12 2.47
N ALA A 93 -21.46 9.56 1.57
CA ALA A 93 -20.76 10.32 0.52
C ALA A 93 -21.74 11.09 -0.39
N ALA A 94 -22.81 10.45 -0.85
CA ALA A 94 -23.85 11.08 -1.65
C ALA A 94 -24.55 12.25 -0.94
N LYS A 95 -24.82 12.12 0.37
CA LYS A 95 -25.39 13.20 1.21
C LYS A 95 -24.51 14.46 1.19
N HIS A 96 -23.20 14.29 1.16
CA HIS A 96 -22.22 15.38 1.18
C HIS A 96 -21.67 15.74 -0.20
N LYS A 97 -22.14 15.07 -1.28
CA LYS A 97 -21.69 15.25 -2.67
C LYS A 97 -20.21 14.95 -2.85
N HIS A 98 -19.69 13.99 -2.11
CA HIS A 98 -18.35 13.46 -2.25
C HIS A 98 -18.35 12.25 -3.18
N SER A 99 -17.26 12.07 -3.93
CA SER A 99 -17.11 10.97 -4.88
C SER A 99 -16.34 9.81 -4.27
N LEU A 100 -16.68 8.59 -4.70
CA LEU A 100 -16.01 7.35 -4.34
C LEU A 100 -15.38 6.69 -5.57
N VAL A 101 -14.22 6.08 -5.37
CA VAL A 101 -13.63 5.16 -6.34
C VAL A 101 -13.48 3.80 -5.66
N PHE A 102 -14.11 2.78 -6.23
CA PHE A 102 -14.12 1.41 -5.72
C PHE A 102 -12.99 0.61 -6.35
N GLU A 103 -12.08 0.06 -5.54
CA GLU A 103 -10.98 -0.76 -5.99
C GLU A 103 -11.29 -2.25 -5.82
N GLY A 104 -11.48 -2.93 -6.96
CA GLY A 104 -11.58 -4.38 -7.06
C GLY A 104 -10.22 -5.04 -7.28
N GLU A 105 -10.22 -6.37 -7.49
CA GLU A 105 -8.99 -7.15 -7.69
C GLU A 105 -8.25 -6.78 -8.99
N HIS A 106 -9.00 -6.46 -10.07
CA HIS A 106 -8.44 -6.30 -11.42
C HIS A 106 -8.69 -4.93 -12.03
N GLN A 107 -9.58 -4.14 -11.45
CA GLN A 107 -10.03 -2.87 -12.01
C GLN A 107 -10.68 -1.99 -10.94
N PHE A 108 -10.86 -0.73 -11.27
CA PHE A 108 -11.45 0.27 -10.38
C PHE A 108 -12.41 1.19 -11.14
N PHE A 109 -13.44 1.64 -10.44
CA PHE A 109 -14.50 2.47 -11.01
C PHE A 109 -14.92 3.57 -10.04
N THR A 110 -15.29 4.72 -10.61
CA THR A 110 -15.86 5.83 -9.85
C THR A 110 -17.39 5.83 -9.90
N ASP A 111 -18.01 6.37 -8.85
CA ASP A 111 -19.45 6.61 -8.77
C ASP A 111 -19.89 7.93 -9.41
N THR A 112 -18.96 8.79 -9.81
CA THR A 112 -19.26 10.13 -10.35
C THR A 112 -18.41 10.41 -11.59
N GLU A 113 -19.04 10.78 -12.70
CA GLU A 113 -18.34 11.20 -13.92
C GLU A 113 -17.63 12.55 -13.71
N ASP A 114 -16.44 12.70 -14.29
CA ASP A 114 -15.67 13.96 -14.40
C ASP A 114 -15.46 14.73 -13.08
N HIS A 115 -15.34 14.03 -11.95
CA HIS A 115 -15.12 14.70 -10.68
C HIS A 115 -13.69 15.22 -10.54
N PRO A 116 -13.46 16.56 -10.30
CA PRO A 116 -12.12 17.15 -10.33
C PRO A 116 -11.15 16.57 -9.28
N PHE A 117 -11.65 16.18 -8.10
CA PHE A 117 -10.83 15.58 -7.05
C PHE A 117 -10.38 14.16 -7.42
N VAL A 118 -11.26 13.38 -8.09
CA VAL A 118 -10.89 12.06 -8.63
C VAL A 118 -9.80 12.22 -9.69
N THR A 119 -10.04 13.08 -10.67
CA THR A 119 -9.07 13.34 -11.75
C THR A 119 -7.72 13.81 -11.18
N GLY A 120 -7.72 14.78 -10.25
CA GLY A 120 -6.50 15.35 -9.67
C GLY A 120 -5.71 14.32 -8.86
N SER A 121 -6.37 13.59 -7.96
CA SER A 121 -5.69 12.63 -7.09
C SER A 121 -5.20 11.38 -7.84
N VAL A 122 -6.05 10.79 -8.70
CA VAL A 122 -5.67 9.59 -9.46
C VAL A 122 -4.56 9.89 -10.47
N SER A 123 -4.60 11.05 -11.14
CA SER A 123 -3.52 11.46 -12.05
C SER A 123 -2.18 11.62 -11.33
N SER A 124 -2.17 12.00 -10.04
CA SER A 124 -0.93 12.10 -9.25
C SER A 124 -0.23 10.75 -9.04
N LEU A 125 -0.98 9.65 -9.12
CA LEU A 125 -0.44 8.29 -9.08
C LEU A 125 0.21 7.85 -10.40
N LYS A 126 0.07 8.65 -11.48
CA LYS A 126 0.54 8.34 -12.84
C LYS A 126 -0.05 7.03 -13.40
N VAL A 127 -1.34 6.83 -13.16
CA VAL A 127 -2.13 5.70 -13.65
C VAL A 127 -3.32 6.20 -14.47
N ASP A 128 -3.99 5.32 -15.22
CA ASP A 128 -5.21 5.65 -15.94
C ASP A 128 -6.32 6.08 -14.98
N LEU A 129 -7.25 6.89 -15.46
CA LEU A 129 -8.43 7.29 -14.68
C LEU A 129 -9.41 6.11 -14.54
N PRO A 130 -10.19 6.08 -13.43
CA PRO A 130 -11.20 5.04 -13.23
C PRO A 130 -12.30 5.11 -14.31
N GLY A 131 -12.84 3.96 -14.68
CA GLY A 131 -14.09 3.90 -15.42
C GLY A 131 -15.26 4.40 -14.56
N TYR A 132 -16.38 4.73 -15.20
CA TYR A 132 -17.61 5.10 -14.50
C TYR A 132 -18.54 3.88 -14.35
N ASP A 133 -18.78 3.47 -13.12
CA ASP A 133 -19.80 2.47 -12.74
C ASP A 133 -20.19 2.67 -11.26
N PRO A 134 -21.27 3.40 -10.95
CA PRO A 134 -21.70 3.66 -9.58
C PRO A 134 -22.18 2.40 -8.84
N ASP A 135 -22.46 1.33 -9.56
CA ASP A 135 -22.95 0.07 -9.03
C ASP A 135 -21.87 -1.04 -9.01
N PHE A 136 -20.63 -0.74 -9.43
CA PHE A 136 -19.53 -1.69 -9.48
C PHE A 136 -19.36 -2.50 -8.18
N TRP A 137 -19.47 -1.83 -7.05
CA TRP A 137 -19.34 -2.44 -5.72
C TRP A 137 -20.44 -3.48 -5.41
N LYS A 138 -21.60 -3.42 -6.07
CA LYS A 138 -22.72 -4.36 -5.81
C LYS A 138 -22.41 -5.77 -6.28
N THR A 139 -21.68 -5.91 -7.38
CA THR A 139 -21.40 -7.18 -8.05
C THR A 139 -19.96 -7.66 -7.90
N ASN A 140 -19.04 -6.79 -7.43
CA ASN A 140 -17.63 -7.11 -7.30
C ASN A 140 -17.16 -7.04 -5.85
N ASP A 141 -16.12 -7.80 -5.52
CA ASP A 141 -15.41 -7.69 -4.25
C ASP A 141 -14.59 -6.42 -4.23
N ILE A 142 -14.73 -5.62 -3.18
CA ILE A 142 -14.03 -4.34 -2.99
C ILE A 142 -13.09 -4.48 -1.80
N TYR A 143 -11.84 -4.09 -2.00
CA TYR A 143 -10.77 -4.23 -1.02
C TYR A 143 -10.39 -2.90 -0.38
N GLN A 144 -10.51 -1.81 -1.15
CA GLN A 144 -10.21 -0.44 -0.76
C GLN A 144 -11.12 0.50 -1.52
N ILE A 145 -11.41 1.66 -0.95
CA ILE A 145 -12.19 2.71 -1.62
C ILE A 145 -11.41 4.02 -1.47
N PHE A 146 -11.32 4.84 -2.53
CA PHE A 146 -10.90 6.23 -2.39
C PHE A 146 -12.12 7.09 -2.13
N LEU A 147 -12.13 7.79 -1.02
CA LEU A 147 -13.09 8.84 -0.70
C LEU A 147 -12.49 10.19 -1.08
N HIS A 148 -13.20 10.95 -1.90
CA HIS A 148 -12.74 12.25 -2.39
C HIS A 148 -13.46 13.38 -1.69
N CYS A 149 -12.77 14.03 -0.75
CA CYS A 149 -13.23 15.20 -0.01
C CYS A 149 -12.05 16.08 0.41
N GLU A 150 -12.33 17.33 0.79
CA GLU A 150 -11.35 18.21 1.43
C GLU A 150 -11.05 17.76 2.86
N ASP A 151 -9.91 18.19 3.39
CA ASP A 151 -9.49 17.88 4.78
C ASP A 151 -10.54 18.37 5.81
N ALA A 152 -11.12 19.54 5.58
CA ALA A 152 -12.16 20.11 6.44
C ALA A 152 -13.42 19.24 6.57
N ASP A 153 -13.69 18.38 5.58
CA ASP A 153 -14.88 17.52 5.52
C ASP A 153 -14.66 16.12 6.10
N GLU A 154 -13.43 15.78 6.49
CA GLU A 154 -13.11 14.44 7.01
C GLU A 154 -13.91 14.08 8.26
N HIS A 155 -14.20 15.08 9.12
CA HIS A 155 -15.02 14.91 10.33
C HIS A 155 -16.44 14.38 10.05
N LEU A 156 -16.98 14.57 8.84
CA LEU A 156 -18.29 14.08 8.42
C LEU A 156 -18.37 12.54 8.37
N TYR A 157 -17.20 11.89 8.39
CA TYR A 157 -17.06 10.43 8.33
C TYR A 157 -16.73 9.79 9.68
N GLU A 158 -16.75 10.53 10.79
CA GLU A 158 -16.49 9.99 12.13
C GLU A 158 -17.46 8.87 12.51
N GLU A 159 -18.73 8.94 12.10
CA GLU A 159 -19.75 7.94 12.42
C GLU A 159 -19.47 6.54 11.83
N ILE A 160 -18.63 6.42 10.78
CA ILE A 160 -18.27 5.16 10.14
C ILE A 160 -16.90 4.61 10.56
N GLN A 161 -16.16 5.30 11.42
CA GLN A 161 -14.81 4.90 11.86
C GLN A 161 -14.80 3.57 12.66
N SER A 162 -15.94 3.12 13.16
CA SER A 162 -16.04 1.78 13.76
C SER A 162 -15.95 0.65 12.71
N GLU A 163 -16.30 0.92 11.46
CA GLU A 163 -16.29 -0.05 10.34
C GLU A 163 -15.10 0.15 9.41
N PHE A 164 -14.48 1.35 9.42
CA PHE A 164 -13.43 1.73 8.49
C PHE A 164 -12.24 2.37 9.20
N LYS A 165 -11.06 2.17 8.61
CA LYS A 165 -9.86 2.98 8.86
C LYS A 165 -9.69 3.94 7.70
N LEU A 166 -9.53 5.21 7.99
CA LEU A 166 -9.34 6.29 7.02
C LEU A 166 -7.86 6.70 7.02
N ILE A 167 -7.23 6.78 5.85
CA ILE A 167 -5.83 7.19 5.67
C ILE A 167 -5.76 8.21 4.55
N ARG A 168 -5.53 9.49 4.88
CA ARG A 168 -5.35 10.53 3.87
C ARG A 168 -3.99 10.39 3.19
N TRP A 169 -3.98 10.34 1.87
CA TRP A 169 -2.77 10.24 1.05
C TRP A 169 -2.64 11.39 0.02
N HIS A 170 -3.71 12.13 -0.20
CA HIS A 170 -3.73 13.31 -1.07
C HIS A 170 -4.61 14.38 -0.44
N GLN A 171 -4.37 15.67 -0.77
CA GLN A 171 -5.21 16.76 -0.24
C GLN A 171 -6.73 16.55 -0.45
N HIS A 172 -7.11 15.79 -1.47
CA HIS A 172 -8.50 15.52 -1.83
C HIS A 172 -8.86 14.01 -1.83
N ALA A 173 -8.01 13.15 -1.31
CA ALA A 173 -8.30 11.72 -1.32
C ALA A 173 -7.85 11.00 -0.04
N ILE A 174 -8.69 10.08 0.41
CA ILE A 174 -8.53 9.25 1.59
C ILE A 174 -8.71 7.80 1.17
N ASP A 175 -7.79 6.91 1.57
CA ASP A 175 -8.01 5.48 1.54
C ASP A 175 -9.00 5.08 2.62
N VAL A 176 -10.05 4.40 2.25
CA VAL A 176 -11.04 3.80 3.15
C VAL A 176 -10.81 2.30 3.15
N LEU A 177 -10.34 1.78 4.27
CA LEU A 177 -9.99 0.39 4.50
C LEU A 177 -10.99 -0.26 5.47
N PRO A 178 -11.14 -1.59 5.48
CA PRO A 178 -11.84 -2.27 6.57
C PRO A 178 -11.22 -1.91 7.92
N ALA A 179 -12.02 -1.78 8.98
CA ALA A 179 -11.54 -1.47 10.33
C ALA A 179 -10.36 -2.39 10.73
N GLY A 180 -9.29 -1.77 11.25
CA GLY A 180 -8.02 -2.46 11.54
C GLY A 180 -7.22 -2.89 10.30
N GLY A 181 -7.57 -2.43 9.09
CA GLY A 181 -6.76 -2.63 7.88
C GLY A 181 -5.43 -1.92 7.98
N SER A 182 -4.33 -2.59 7.63
CA SER A 182 -2.99 -2.01 7.53
C SER A 182 -2.07 -2.93 6.73
N LYS A 183 -0.96 -2.39 6.23
CA LYS A 183 0.10 -3.19 5.59
C LYS A 183 0.56 -4.32 6.52
N ALA A 184 0.72 -4.04 7.82
CA ALA A 184 1.13 -5.03 8.81
C ALA A 184 0.16 -6.20 8.92
N GLN A 185 -1.15 -5.97 8.82
CA GLN A 185 -2.12 -7.08 8.82
C GLN A 185 -2.01 -7.99 7.60
N GLY A 186 -1.86 -7.41 6.41
CA GLY A 186 -1.64 -8.20 5.20
C GLY A 186 -0.32 -8.97 5.25
N ILE A 187 0.74 -8.37 5.80
CA ILE A 187 2.04 -9.02 6.04
C ILE A 187 1.88 -10.16 7.04
N ALA A 188 1.17 -9.95 8.15
CA ALA A 188 0.94 -10.99 9.16
C ALA A 188 0.22 -12.20 8.55
N ALA A 189 -0.85 -11.96 7.78
CA ALA A 189 -1.57 -13.02 7.10
C ALA A 189 -0.69 -13.76 6.08
N LEU A 190 0.12 -13.03 5.29
CA LEU A 190 1.06 -13.65 4.35
C LEU A 190 2.09 -14.53 5.07
N LEU A 191 2.74 -14.00 6.10
CA LEU A 191 3.76 -14.74 6.87
C LEU A 191 3.19 -16.02 7.48
N GLU A 192 1.99 -15.96 8.07
CA GLU A 192 1.31 -17.14 8.62
C GLU A 192 1.06 -18.20 7.54
N LEU A 193 0.54 -17.80 6.38
CA LEU A 193 0.22 -18.71 5.27
C LEU A 193 1.46 -19.38 4.65
N VAL A 194 2.61 -18.70 4.66
CA VAL A 194 3.87 -19.27 4.14
C VAL A 194 4.75 -19.89 5.23
N GLY A 195 4.27 -19.95 6.48
CA GLY A 195 4.98 -20.61 7.60
C GLY A 195 6.19 -19.83 8.09
N LEU A 196 6.20 -18.50 7.93
CA LEU A 196 7.24 -17.60 8.43
C LEU A 196 6.74 -16.82 9.65
N LYS A 197 7.68 -16.25 10.42
CA LYS A 197 7.39 -15.43 11.59
C LYS A 197 7.84 -13.99 11.33
N PRO A 198 7.36 -13.01 12.11
CA PRO A 198 7.83 -11.64 12.00
C PRO A 198 9.35 -11.50 12.09
N GLU A 199 10.01 -12.30 12.94
CA GLU A 199 11.46 -12.31 13.13
C GLU A 199 12.24 -12.80 11.90
N ASP A 200 11.59 -13.48 10.95
CA ASP A 200 12.15 -13.89 9.66
C ASP A 200 12.11 -12.77 8.61
N ALA A 201 11.48 -11.62 8.92
CA ALA A 201 11.17 -10.56 7.98
C ALA A 201 11.91 -9.25 8.27
N VAL A 202 12.26 -8.54 7.20
CA VAL A 202 12.69 -7.12 7.21
C VAL A 202 11.65 -6.30 6.45
N ALA A 203 11.45 -5.03 6.81
CA ALA A 203 10.61 -4.12 6.04
C ALA A 203 11.28 -2.76 5.86
N PHE A 204 11.05 -2.16 4.68
CA PHE A 204 11.47 -0.81 4.32
C PHE A 204 10.26 0.06 4.05
N GLY A 205 10.25 1.29 4.55
CA GLY A 205 9.17 2.26 4.33
C GLY A 205 9.60 3.68 4.62
N ASP A 206 8.78 4.65 4.22
CA ASP A 206 9.03 6.08 4.44
C ASP A 206 7.77 6.86 4.85
N GLY A 207 6.58 6.32 4.63
CA GLY A 207 5.29 6.96 4.90
C GLY A 207 4.66 6.59 6.25
N LEU A 208 3.66 7.37 6.67
CA LEU A 208 2.96 7.12 7.94
C LEU A 208 2.17 5.80 7.94
N ASN A 209 1.76 5.31 6.78
CA ASN A 209 1.10 4.00 6.64
C ASN A 209 2.06 2.79 6.78
N ASP A 210 3.38 3.05 6.95
CA ASP A 210 4.40 2.03 7.21
C ASP A 210 4.67 1.81 8.70
N MET A 211 4.18 2.68 9.60
CA MET A 211 4.46 2.61 11.05
C MET A 211 4.21 1.21 11.62
N GLU A 212 3.03 0.65 11.34
CA GLU A 212 2.65 -0.66 11.85
C GLU A 212 3.49 -1.78 11.21
N MET A 213 3.84 -1.66 9.92
CA MET A 213 4.67 -2.62 9.20
C MET A 213 6.09 -2.66 9.77
N LEU A 214 6.74 -1.50 9.95
CA LEU A 214 8.10 -1.43 10.48
C LEU A 214 8.18 -1.94 11.91
N SER A 215 7.17 -1.66 12.75
CA SER A 215 7.12 -2.16 14.13
C SER A 215 6.79 -3.66 14.24
N TYR A 216 6.19 -4.25 13.21
CA TYR A 216 5.70 -5.62 13.25
C TYR A 216 6.78 -6.65 12.89
N VAL A 217 7.67 -6.34 11.97
CA VAL A 217 8.71 -7.26 11.45
C VAL A 217 9.91 -7.37 12.38
N GLY A 218 10.79 -8.35 12.13
CA GLY A 218 12.01 -8.55 12.91
C GLY A 218 13.03 -7.42 12.78
N MET A 219 12.99 -6.62 11.70
CA MET A 219 13.78 -5.41 11.53
C MET A 219 13.06 -4.42 10.62
N GLY A 220 12.57 -3.34 11.19
CA GLY A 220 11.98 -2.22 10.46
C GLY A 220 13.05 -1.18 10.09
N ILE A 221 13.12 -0.80 8.82
CA ILE A 221 14.09 0.17 8.29
C ILE A 221 13.33 1.35 7.68
N ALA A 222 13.48 2.54 8.25
CA ALA A 222 12.98 3.77 7.68
C ALA A 222 13.98 4.34 6.66
N MET A 223 13.48 4.84 5.53
CA MET A 223 14.31 5.52 4.52
C MET A 223 14.80 6.88 5.05
N GLY A 224 15.91 7.38 4.51
CA GLY A 224 16.46 8.69 4.90
C GLY A 224 15.55 9.88 4.56
N ASN A 225 14.64 9.71 3.62
CA ASN A 225 13.59 10.66 3.23
C ASN A 225 12.27 10.48 3.99
N SER A 226 12.21 9.62 5.01
CA SER A 226 10.98 9.28 5.73
C SER A 226 10.36 10.47 6.45
N HIS A 227 9.03 10.40 6.62
CA HIS A 227 8.33 11.29 7.53
C HIS A 227 8.89 11.17 8.95
N LYS A 228 9.08 12.31 9.65
CA LYS A 228 9.72 12.32 10.99
C LYS A 228 8.99 11.46 12.01
N ASP A 229 7.66 11.41 11.94
CA ASP A 229 6.84 10.65 12.87
C ASP A 229 6.91 9.13 12.62
N LEU A 230 7.50 8.68 11.50
CA LEU A 230 7.78 7.28 11.24
C LEU A 230 9.01 6.78 12.01
N LEU A 231 10.02 7.65 12.23
CA LEU A 231 11.32 7.25 12.78
C LEU A 231 11.25 6.47 14.11
N PRO A 232 10.34 6.80 15.06
CA PRO A 232 10.22 6.05 16.32
C PRO A 232 9.75 4.59 16.15
N TYR A 233 9.24 4.23 14.98
CA TYR A 233 8.71 2.89 14.68
C TYR A 233 9.71 1.99 13.94
N ALA A 234 10.88 2.53 13.58
CA ALA A 234 11.93 1.81 12.88
C ALA A 234 13.08 1.44 13.82
N ASP A 235 13.67 0.25 13.61
CA ASP A 235 14.89 -0.17 14.30
C ASP A 235 16.13 0.52 13.74
N HIS A 236 16.09 0.93 12.46
CA HIS A 236 17.18 1.59 11.77
C HIS A 236 16.68 2.63 10.77
N VAL A 237 17.50 3.67 10.56
CA VAL A 237 17.28 4.68 9.51
C VAL A 237 18.41 4.54 8.49
N THR A 238 18.07 4.22 7.25
CA THR A 238 19.04 4.14 6.15
C THR A 238 19.21 5.50 5.45
N THR A 239 19.94 5.56 4.34
CA THR A 239 20.11 6.79 3.54
C THR A 239 18.88 7.09 2.68
N HIS A 240 18.89 8.26 2.02
CA HIS A 240 17.84 8.69 1.10
C HIS A 240 17.64 7.68 -0.04
N VAL A 241 16.44 7.61 -0.61
CA VAL A 241 16.13 6.72 -1.74
C VAL A 241 17.10 6.91 -2.92
N ASP A 242 17.51 8.15 -3.21
CA ASP A 242 18.49 8.49 -4.25
C ASP A 242 19.97 8.32 -3.82
N GLU A 243 20.21 7.96 -2.56
CA GLU A 243 21.55 7.74 -1.99
C GLU A 243 21.76 6.28 -1.62
N ASP A 244 21.32 5.36 -2.50
CA ASP A 244 21.43 3.91 -2.33
C ASP A 244 20.70 3.37 -1.06
N GLY A 245 19.64 4.03 -0.59
CA GLY A 245 19.00 3.76 0.70
C GLY A 245 18.57 2.32 0.89
N VAL A 246 17.92 1.70 -0.10
CA VAL A 246 17.54 0.27 -0.03
C VAL A 246 18.77 -0.62 0.10
N ARG A 247 19.77 -0.41 -0.75
CA ARG A 247 21.02 -1.19 -0.71
C ARG A 247 21.74 -1.07 0.64
N ASN A 248 21.88 0.15 1.15
CA ASN A 248 22.56 0.42 2.41
C ASN A 248 21.81 -0.19 3.61
N GLY A 249 20.49 -0.11 3.62
CA GLY A 249 19.66 -0.77 4.62
C GLY A 249 19.78 -2.31 4.59
N LEU A 250 19.84 -2.90 3.40
CA LEU A 250 20.06 -4.35 3.25
C LEU A 250 21.43 -4.79 3.75
N ILE A 251 22.49 -3.98 3.53
CA ILE A 251 23.83 -4.23 4.10
C ILE A 251 23.75 -4.17 5.63
N THR A 252 23.06 -3.19 6.20
CA THR A 252 22.86 -3.08 7.65
C THR A 252 22.12 -4.28 8.23
N ALA A 253 21.13 -4.82 7.49
CA ALA A 253 20.43 -6.04 7.88
C ALA A 253 21.25 -7.33 7.69
N GLY A 254 22.45 -7.25 7.13
CA GLY A 254 23.31 -8.42 6.84
C GLY A 254 22.79 -9.29 5.71
N LEU A 255 22.07 -8.70 4.75
CA LEU A 255 21.46 -9.38 3.60
C LEU A 255 22.22 -9.15 2.28
N LEU A 256 23.18 -8.24 2.27
CA LEU A 256 24.11 -7.96 1.16
C LEU A 256 25.54 -7.83 1.66
#